data_104d65eeb7b376be3abbfb510cc8d340
#
_entry.id   104d65eeb7b376be3abbfb510cc8d340
#
_cell.length_a   1.000
_cell.length_b   1.000
_cell.length_c   1.000
_cell.angle_alpha   90.00
_cell.angle_beta   90.00
_cell.angle_gamma   90.00
#
_symmetry.space_group_name_H-M   'P 1'
#
loop_
_entity.id
_entity.type
_entity.pdbx_description
1 polymer ?
#
loop_
_entity_poly.entity_id
_entity_poly.type
_entity_poly.pdbx_seq_one_letter_code
_entity_poly.pdbx_strand_id
1 'polypeptide(L)'
;LQLERLKLLSDWCHANKRGFLAEPLVLPTDEEKKAIGQDAFDRDIRPALTVEMIRQFQAAGVEPDVWKIEGMESAESYRHVVAQARADGRDEVSCVVLGRAEDNAKVESWLRAAIGVEGMTGFAVGRTIFWDALKYYHEGKAKREEAIEAIAQNYMHFYEVFVGQSPMSS
;
A
#
# COMPACT_ATOMS: atom_id res chain seq x y z
N LEU A 1 19.81 -5.51 -13.21
CA LEU A 1 19.95 -4.03 -13.22
C LEU A 1 19.05 -3.33 -12.18
N GLN A 2 17.73 -3.60 -12.12
CA GLN A 2 16.83 -2.93 -11.16
C GLN A 2 17.16 -3.32 -9.73
N LEU A 3 17.24 -4.62 -9.41
CA LEU A 3 17.59 -5.11 -8.07
C LEU A 3 18.96 -4.64 -7.60
N GLU A 4 19.96 -4.61 -8.49
CA GLU A 4 21.30 -4.09 -8.17
C GLU A 4 21.25 -2.62 -7.73
N ARG A 5 20.47 -1.78 -8.42
CA ARG A 5 20.30 -0.37 -8.06
C ARG A 5 19.55 -0.20 -6.75
N LEU A 6 18.51 -1.00 -6.53
CA LEU A 6 17.76 -1.00 -5.27
C LEU A 6 18.62 -1.45 -4.10
N LYS A 7 19.49 -2.44 -4.33
CA LYS A 7 20.46 -2.86 -3.31
C LYS A 7 21.42 -1.73 -2.93
N LEU A 8 21.97 -1.01 -3.91
CA LEU A 8 22.82 0.15 -3.62
C LEU A 8 22.10 1.21 -2.79
N LEU A 9 20.82 1.47 -3.10
CA LEU A 9 20.01 2.42 -2.34
C LEU A 9 19.74 1.90 -0.91
N SER A 10 19.35 0.65 -0.76
CA SER A 10 19.13 -0.01 0.54
C SER A 10 20.39 0.08 1.41
N ASP A 11 21.54 -0.33 0.86
CA ASP A 11 22.82 -0.29 1.57
C ASP A 11 23.18 1.14 2.01
N TRP A 12 22.96 2.12 1.11
CA TRP A 12 23.23 3.52 1.44
C TRP A 12 22.30 4.05 2.54
N CYS A 13 21.00 3.73 2.48
CA CYS A 13 20.04 4.13 3.49
C CYS A 13 20.46 3.63 4.88
N HIS A 14 20.76 2.35 5.00
CA HIS A 14 21.15 1.74 6.27
C HIS A 14 22.49 2.25 6.78
N ALA A 15 23.49 2.40 5.90
CA ALA A 15 24.78 2.98 6.27
C ALA A 15 24.65 4.41 6.82
N ASN A 16 23.64 5.16 6.37
CA ASN A 16 23.37 6.53 6.80
C ASN A 16 22.23 6.63 7.84
N LYS A 17 21.81 5.51 8.44
CA LYS A 17 20.71 5.44 9.46
C LYS A 17 19.41 6.09 8.96
N ARG A 18 19.03 5.81 7.72
CA ARG A 18 17.79 6.22 7.08
C ARG A 18 16.90 5.01 6.86
N GLY A 19 15.62 5.16 7.17
CA GLY A 19 14.64 4.15 6.81
C GLY A 19 14.49 4.05 5.28
N PHE A 20 14.28 2.84 4.80
CA PHE A 20 14.05 2.55 3.39
C PHE A 20 12.63 1.99 3.20
N LEU A 21 11.76 2.75 2.54
CA LEU A 21 10.44 2.29 2.13
C LEU A 21 10.47 1.90 0.65
N ALA A 22 10.07 0.67 0.34
CA ALA A 22 9.94 0.19 -1.02
C ALA A 22 8.46 0.11 -1.43
N GLU A 23 8.14 0.64 -2.61
CA GLU A 23 6.81 0.59 -3.23
C GLU A 23 6.89 -0.15 -4.58
N PRO A 24 6.99 -1.47 -4.57
CA PRO A 24 6.92 -2.25 -5.80
C PRO A 24 5.47 -2.38 -6.27
N LEU A 25 5.27 -2.41 -7.59
CA LEU A 25 3.97 -2.65 -8.21
C LEU A 25 3.96 -4.01 -8.89
N VAL A 26 2.93 -4.80 -8.62
CA VAL A 26 2.68 -6.11 -9.23
C VAL A 26 1.50 -5.97 -10.19
N LEU A 27 1.81 -5.66 -11.43
CA LEU A 27 0.82 -5.38 -12.47
C LEU A 27 0.60 -6.60 -13.36
N PRO A 28 -0.63 -6.85 -13.84
CA PRO A 28 -0.87 -7.84 -14.86
C PRO A 28 -0.21 -7.43 -16.17
N THR A 29 0.24 -8.40 -16.94
CA THR A 29 0.55 -8.20 -18.35
C THR A 29 -0.72 -7.90 -19.14
N ASP A 30 -0.57 -7.33 -20.35
CA ASP A 30 -1.72 -7.09 -21.24
C ASP A 30 -2.48 -8.38 -21.58
N GLU A 31 -1.76 -9.50 -21.67
CA GLU A 31 -2.33 -10.81 -21.94
C GLU A 31 -3.15 -11.33 -20.76
N GLU A 32 -2.61 -11.27 -19.55
CA GLU A 32 -3.33 -11.65 -18.32
C GLU A 32 -4.56 -10.77 -18.12
N LYS A 33 -4.42 -9.44 -18.29
CA LYS A 33 -5.54 -8.52 -18.17
C LYS A 33 -6.66 -8.81 -19.18
N LYS A 34 -6.33 -9.22 -20.41
CA LYS A 34 -7.31 -9.62 -21.42
C LYS A 34 -7.95 -10.97 -21.10
N ALA A 35 -7.19 -11.90 -20.53
CA ALA A 35 -7.66 -13.27 -20.26
C ALA A 35 -8.61 -13.34 -19.05
N ILE A 36 -8.29 -12.68 -17.96
CA ILE A 36 -9.02 -12.82 -16.68
C ILE A 36 -9.57 -11.50 -16.11
N GLY A 37 -9.14 -10.36 -16.63
CA GLY A 37 -9.50 -9.03 -16.11
C GLY A 37 -8.71 -8.62 -14.88
N GLN A 38 -8.80 -7.31 -14.52
CA GLN A 38 -8.05 -6.71 -13.43
C GLN A 38 -8.47 -7.28 -12.06
N ASP A 39 -9.77 -7.37 -11.79
CA ASP A 39 -10.27 -7.80 -10.48
C ASP A 39 -9.90 -9.26 -10.16
N ALA A 40 -9.97 -10.16 -11.16
CA ALA A 40 -9.56 -11.54 -10.95
C ALA A 40 -8.04 -11.67 -10.75
N PHE A 41 -7.24 -10.90 -11.49
CA PHE A 41 -5.80 -10.84 -11.26
C PHE A 41 -5.48 -10.34 -9.84
N ASP A 42 -6.13 -9.26 -9.41
CA ASP A 42 -5.92 -8.64 -8.10
C ASP A 42 -6.26 -9.59 -6.95
N ARG A 43 -7.33 -10.36 -7.11
CA ARG A 43 -7.79 -11.31 -6.09
C ARG A 43 -6.99 -12.61 -6.07
N ASP A 44 -6.76 -13.21 -7.24
CA ASP A 44 -6.34 -14.60 -7.34
C ASP A 44 -4.84 -14.77 -7.64
N ILE A 45 -4.19 -13.78 -8.27
CA ILE A 45 -2.81 -13.88 -8.76
C ILE A 45 -1.86 -12.94 -8.03
N ARG A 46 -2.21 -11.66 -7.87
CA ARG A 46 -1.34 -10.66 -7.25
C ARG A 46 -0.80 -11.07 -5.88
N PRO A 47 -1.57 -11.66 -4.94
CA PRO A 47 -1.03 -12.00 -3.63
C PRO A 47 0.21 -12.90 -3.70
N ALA A 48 0.14 -13.97 -4.50
CA ALA A 48 1.26 -14.90 -4.67
C ALA A 48 2.47 -14.25 -5.37
N LEU A 49 2.22 -13.42 -6.37
CA LEU A 49 3.28 -12.67 -7.05
C LEU A 49 3.92 -11.61 -6.14
N THR A 50 3.17 -11.00 -5.23
CA THR A 50 3.71 -10.07 -4.24
C THR A 50 4.67 -10.78 -3.27
N VAL A 51 4.30 -11.98 -2.81
CA VAL A 51 5.19 -12.82 -1.97
C VAL A 51 6.48 -13.15 -2.74
N GLU A 52 6.36 -13.62 -3.98
CA GLU A 52 7.51 -13.96 -4.81
C GLU A 52 8.41 -12.74 -5.10
N MET A 53 7.82 -11.58 -5.36
CA MET A 53 8.56 -10.33 -5.56
C MET A 53 9.37 -9.96 -4.32
N ILE A 54 8.78 -10.01 -3.12
CA ILE A 54 9.49 -9.75 -1.86
C ILE A 54 10.66 -10.74 -1.70
N ARG A 55 10.42 -12.02 -1.95
CA ARG A 55 11.46 -13.06 -1.90
C ARG A 55 12.63 -12.75 -2.83
N GLN A 56 12.36 -12.28 -4.05
CA GLN A 56 13.40 -11.90 -5.01
C GLN A 56 14.22 -10.68 -4.56
N PHE A 57 13.56 -9.68 -3.97
CA PHE A 57 14.23 -8.51 -3.40
C PHE A 57 15.18 -8.93 -2.28
N GLN A 58 14.69 -9.74 -1.33
CA GLN A 58 15.48 -10.26 -0.20
C GLN A 58 16.65 -11.12 -0.69
N ALA A 59 16.42 -12.01 -1.65
CA ALA A 59 17.49 -12.83 -2.24
C ALA A 59 18.57 -11.99 -2.94
N ALA A 60 18.22 -10.80 -3.43
CA ALA A 60 19.17 -9.84 -4.00
C ALA A 60 19.84 -8.93 -2.95
N GLY A 61 19.51 -9.07 -1.66
CA GLY A 61 20.03 -8.24 -0.57
C GLY A 61 19.42 -6.84 -0.54
N VAL A 62 18.20 -6.66 -1.06
CA VAL A 62 17.42 -5.43 -0.92
C VAL A 62 16.55 -5.55 0.33
N GLU A 63 16.78 -4.72 1.32
CA GLU A 63 16.23 -4.83 2.67
C GLU A 63 15.40 -3.58 3.05
N PRO A 64 14.13 -3.49 2.62
CA PRO A 64 13.26 -2.41 3.07
C PRO A 64 12.86 -2.56 4.54
N ASP A 65 12.80 -1.44 5.26
CA ASP A 65 12.20 -1.37 6.60
C ASP A 65 10.66 -1.37 6.52
N VAL A 66 10.13 -0.81 5.43
CA VAL A 66 8.69 -0.75 5.18
C VAL A 66 8.38 -1.15 3.74
N TRP A 67 7.48 -2.11 3.58
CA TRP A 67 6.89 -2.46 2.30
C TRP A 67 5.56 -1.73 2.11
N LYS A 68 5.46 -0.89 1.10
CA LYS A 68 4.21 -0.28 0.67
C LYS A 68 3.63 -1.13 -0.46
N ILE A 69 2.63 -1.96 -0.13
CA ILE A 69 2.08 -2.99 -1.01
C ILE A 69 0.68 -2.64 -1.48
N GLU A 70 0.34 -3.09 -2.67
CA GLU A 70 -1.00 -2.92 -3.22
C GLU A 70 -2.06 -3.62 -2.34
N GLY A 71 -3.26 -3.05 -2.31
CA GLY A 71 -4.35 -3.59 -1.50
C GLY A 71 -4.75 -5.00 -1.89
N MET A 72 -5.19 -5.80 -0.91
CA MET A 72 -5.58 -7.20 -1.06
C MET A 72 -6.98 -7.44 -0.51
N GLU A 73 -7.68 -8.42 -1.09
CA GLU A 73 -9.08 -8.71 -0.78
C GLU A 73 -9.28 -9.49 0.53
N SER A 74 -8.22 -10.07 1.10
CA SER A 74 -8.33 -10.92 2.28
C SER A 74 -7.20 -10.74 3.28
N ALA A 75 -7.51 -10.95 4.57
CA ALA A 75 -6.53 -10.99 5.64
C ALA A 75 -5.50 -12.11 5.46
N GLU A 76 -5.89 -13.22 4.84
CA GLU A 76 -4.98 -14.34 4.57
C GLU A 76 -3.88 -13.94 3.59
N SER A 77 -4.24 -13.22 2.51
CA SER A 77 -3.27 -12.70 1.55
C SER A 77 -2.27 -11.76 2.22
N TYR A 78 -2.72 -10.86 3.10
CA TYR A 78 -1.83 -10.00 3.87
C TYR A 78 -0.91 -10.80 4.81
N ARG A 79 -1.43 -11.84 5.49
CA ARG A 79 -0.59 -12.69 6.36
C ARG A 79 0.54 -13.36 5.58
N HIS A 80 0.27 -13.88 4.39
CA HIS A 80 1.29 -14.49 3.55
C HIS A 80 2.36 -13.50 3.12
N VAL A 81 1.95 -12.28 2.75
CA VAL A 81 2.89 -11.22 2.36
C VAL A 81 3.74 -10.78 3.55
N VAL A 82 3.13 -10.55 4.72
CA VAL A 82 3.87 -10.17 5.93
C VAL A 82 4.81 -11.29 6.38
N ALA A 83 4.36 -12.54 6.31
CA ALA A 83 5.22 -13.69 6.65
C ALA A 83 6.49 -13.72 5.78
N GLN A 84 6.37 -13.47 4.48
CA GLN A 84 7.54 -13.36 3.61
C GLN A 84 8.36 -12.10 3.92
N ALA A 85 7.73 -10.95 4.14
CA ALA A 85 8.44 -9.71 4.45
C ALA A 85 9.30 -9.84 5.72
N ARG A 86 8.83 -10.60 6.69
CA ARG A 86 9.50 -10.88 7.98
C ARG A 86 10.34 -12.16 8.01
N ALA A 87 10.43 -12.90 6.92
CA ALA A 87 11.22 -14.13 6.88
C ALA A 87 12.69 -13.88 7.24
N ASP A 88 13.35 -14.92 7.76
CA ASP A 88 14.77 -14.92 8.08
C ASP A 88 15.20 -13.85 9.10
N GLY A 89 14.37 -13.64 10.14
CA GLY A 89 14.68 -12.75 11.27
C GLY A 89 14.47 -11.26 11.02
N ARG A 90 13.62 -10.89 10.00
CA ARG A 90 13.26 -9.51 9.70
C ARG A 90 12.06 -9.03 10.52
N ASP A 91 12.02 -9.31 11.81
CA ASP A 91 10.86 -9.12 12.69
C ASP A 91 10.37 -7.68 12.78
N GLU A 92 11.27 -6.70 12.61
CA GLU A 92 10.97 -5.26 12.66
C GLU A 92 10.38 -4.71 11.35
N VAL A 93 10.41 -5.49 10.27
CA VAL A 93 9.86 -5.05 8.98
C VAL A 93 8.34 -4.94 9.05
N SER A 94 7.81 -3.87 8.50
CA SER A 94 6.38 -3.61 8.45
C SER A 94 5.84 -3.46 7.03
N CYS A 95 4.53 -3.59 6.88
CA CYS A 95 3.82 -3.37 5.63
C CYS A 95 2.75 -2.30 5.81
N VAL A 96 2.54 -1.49 4.77
CA VAL A 96 1.46 -0.50 4.69
C VAL A 96 0.70 -0.65 3.37
N VAL A 97 -0.60 -0.35 3.40
CA VAL A 97 -1.47 -0.50 2.23
C VAL A 97 -1.30 0.68 1.27
N LEU A 98 -1.10 0.39 -0.02
CA LEU A 98 -1.12 1.34 -1.14
C LEU A 98 -2.54 1.40 -1.75
N GLY A 99 -3.07 2.61 -1.93
CA GLY A 99 -4.44 2.81 -2.44
C GLY A 99 -4.61 2.76 -3.96
N ARG A 100 -3.53 2.72 -4.76
CA ARG A 100 -3.53 2.69 -6.25
C ARG A 100 -4.37 3.75 -6.97
N ALA A 101 -4.86 4.78 -6.27
CA ALA A 101 -5.84 5.74 -6.76
C ALA A 101 -7.20 5.11 -7.13
N GLU A 102 -7.54 3.99 -6.52
CA GLU A 102 -8.86 3.39 -6.58
C GLU A 102 -9.89 4.26 -5.83
N ASP A 103 -11.17 3.95 -6.01
CA ASP A 103 -12.23 4.62 -5.28
C ASP A 103 -12.21 4.32 -3.78
N ASN A 104 -12.96 5.11 -3.01
CA ASN A 104 -13.01 5.00 -1.56
C ASN A 104 -13.45 3.62 -1.09
N ALA A 105 -14.48 3.04 -1.71
CA ALA A 105 -15.05 1.76 -1.30
C ALA A 105 -14.05 0.61 -1.47
N LYS A 106 -13.28 0.63 -2.55
CA LYS A 106 -12.24 -0.36 -2.82
C LYS A 106 -11.10 -0.24 -1.81
N VAL A 107 -10.62 0.98 -1.56
CA VAL A 107 -9.57 1.24 -0.55
C VAL A 107 -10.04 0.82 0.83
N GLU A 108 -11.27 1.17 1.23
CA GLU A 108 -11.82 0.72 2.51
C GLU A 108 -11.86 -0.80 2.66
N SER A 109 -12.27 -1.52 1.61
CA SER A 109 -12.30 -2.99 1.64
C SER A 109 -10.92 -3.57 1.91
N TRP A 110 -9.88 -3.01 1.29
CA TRP A 110 -8.50 -3.42 1.51
C TRP A 110 -7.99 -3.08 2.92
N LEU A 111 -8.33 -1.90 3.43
CA LEU A 111 -7.97 -1.52 4.80
C LEU A 111 -8.64 -2.43 5.82
N ARG A 112 -9.93 -2.74 5.64
CA ARG A 112 -10.65 -3.67 6.51
C ARG A 112 -10.05 -5.08 6.50
N ALA A 113 -9.62 -5.56 5.34
CA ALA A 113 -8.93 -6.84 5.23
C ALA A 113 -7.56 -6.86 5.92
N ALA A 114 -6.91 -5.70 6.08
CA ALA A 114 -5.62 -5.57 6.77
C ALA A 114 -5.75 -5.45 8.29
N ILE A 115 -6.95 -5.15 8.83
CA ILE A 115 -7.15 -4.97 10.28
C ILE A 115 -6.79 -6.24 11.04
N GLY A 116 -6.00 -6.09 12.10
CA GLY A 116 -5.60 -7.19 12.98
C GLY A 116 -4.59 -8.16 12.37
N VAL A 117 -4.09 -7.89 11.17
CA VAL A 117 -2.95 -8.64 10.63
C VAL A 117 -1.67 -8.06 11.23
N GLU A 118 -0.98 -8.85 12.06
CA GLU A 118 0.28 -8.45 12.66
C GLU A 118 1.30 -8.10 11.56
N GLY A 119 2.00 -6.98 11.70
CA GLY A 119 2.94 -6.48 10.69
C GLY A 119 2.32 -5.57 9.62
N MET A 120 0.99 -5.49 9.52
CA MET A 120 0.31 -4.42 8.80
C MET A 120 0.14 -3.23 9.75
N THR A 121 0.92 -2.16 9.53
CA THR A 121 1.03 -1.05 10.50
C THR A 121 0.30 0.22 10.08
N GLY A 122 -0.26 0.27 8.88
CA GLY A 122 -0.96 1.45 8.41
C GLY A 122 -1.26 1.42 6.91
N PHE A 123 -1.46 2.62 6.39
CA PHE A 123 -1.71 2.84 4.97
C PHE A 123 -0.95 4.09 4.46
N ALA A 124 -0.66 4.10 3.16
CA ALA A 124 -0.07 5.22 2.46
C ALA A 124 -0.88 5.50 1.19
N VAL A 125 -2.12 5.94 1.41
CA VAL A 125 -3.09 6.31 0.37
C VAL A 125 -2.91 7.79 0.05
N GLY A 126 -2.83 8.13 -1.22
CA GLY A 126 -2.59 9.50 -1.66
C GLY A 126 -3.77 10.08 -2.44
N ARG A 127 -3.82 9.85 -3.75
CA ARG A 127 -4.79 10.49 -4.65
C ARG A 127 -6.24 10.32 -4.23
N THR A 128 -6.63 9.17 -3.77
CA THR A 128 -7.98 8.90 -3.24
C THR A 128 -8.36 9.86 -2.11
N ILE A 129 -7.40 10.32 -1.31
CA ILE A 129 -7.64 11.26 -0.20
C ILE A 129 -7.72 12.72 -0.69
N PHE A 130 -6.79 13.14 -1.55
CA PHE A 130 -6.60 14.58 -1.80
C PHE A 130 -7.03 15.06 -3.19
N TRP A 131 -7.17 14.16 -4.17
CA TRP A 131 -7.24 14.56 -5.59
C TRP A 131 -8.44 15.44 -5.91
N ASP A 132 -9.63 15.04 -5.52
CA ASP A 132 -10.86 15.78 -5.86
C ASP A 132 -10.91 17.13 -5.14
N ALA A 133 -10.51 17.19 -3.87
CA ALA A 133 -10.43 18.43 -3.13
C ALA A 133 -9.44 19.41 -3.75
N LEU A 134 -8.25 18.92 -4.14
CA LEU A 134 -7.24 19.72 -4.81
C LEU A 134 -7.70 20.19 -6.18
N LYS A 135 -8.36 19.34 -6.96
CA LYS A 135 -8.94 19.66 -8.26
C LYS A 135 -9.99 20.75 -8.14
N TYR A 136 -10.91 20.64 -7.20
CA TYR A 136 -11.96 21.65 -6.98
C TYR A 136 -11.36 23.00 -6.57
N TYR A 137 -10.35 23.01 -5.74
CA TYR A 137 -9.61 24.22 -5.41
C TYR A 137 -8.93 24.81 -6.66
N HIS A 138 -8.25 24.02 -7.46
CA HIS A 138 -7.58 24.47 -8.68
C HIS A 138 -8.56 25.03 -9.72
N GLU A 139 -9.76 24.46 -9.83
CA GLU A 139 -10.82 24.90 -10.74
C GLU A 139 -11.62 26.10 -10.19
N GLY A 140 -11.28 26.63 -9.03
CA GLY A 140 -11.98 27.74 -8.37
C GLY A 140 -13.36 27.39 -7.85
N LYS A 141 -13.68 26.07 -7.70
CA LYS A 141 -14.96 25.55 -7.18
C LYS A 141 -14.99 25.44 -5.66
N ALA A 142 -13.85 25.47 -5.01
CA ALA A 142 -13.70 25.45 -3.57
C ALA A 142 -12.63 26.46 -3.13
N LYS A 143 -12.79 26.98 -1.92
CA LYS A 143 -11.75 27.80 -1.27
C LYS A 143 -10.64 26.89 -0.73
N ARG A 144 -9.48 27.48 -0.46
CA ARG A 144 -8.33 26.76 0.08
C ARG A 144 -8.65 26.04 1.39
N GLU A 145 -9.37 26.71 2.28
CA GLU A 145 -9.78 26.21 3.60
C GLU A 145 -10.74 25.01 3.46
N GLU A 146 -11.68 25.07 2.52
CA GLU A 146 -12.62 23.98 2.23
C GLU A 146 -11.88 22.76 1.66
N ALA A 147 -10.89 22.97 0.81
CA ALA A 147 -10.07 21.88 0.27
C ALA A 147 -9.21 21.22 1.36
N ILE A 148 -8.62 22.00 2.27
CA ILE A 148 -7.85 21.49 3.41
C ILE A 148 -8.74 20.64 4.32
N GLU A 149 -9.92 21.14 4.66
CA GLU A 149 -10.87 20.42 5.50
C GLU A 149 -11.32 19.10 4.86
N ALA A 150 -11.66 19.13 3.57
CA ALA A 150 -12.03 17.92 2.84
C ALA A 150 -10.93 16.86 2.80
N ILE A 151 -9.66 17.27 2.60
CA ILE A 151 -8.52 16.36 2.65
C ILE A 151 -8.36 15.77 4.05
N ALA A 152 -8.47 16.59 5.09
CA ALA A 152 -8.35 16.15 6.46
C ALA A 152 -9.46 15.14 6.83
N GLN A 153 -10.70 15.40 6.45
CA GLN A 153 -11.83 14.51 6.67
C GLN A 153 -11.66 13.18 5.94
N ASN A 154 -11.24 13.21 4.67
CA ASN A 154 -10.96 11.99 3.89
C ASN A 154 -9.85 11.16 4.55
N TYR A 155 -8.78 11.79 5.04
CA TYR A 155 -7.70 11.07 5.75
C TYR A 155 -8.21 10.44 7.04
N MET A 156 -8.94 11.22 7.85
CA MET A 156 -9.49 10.73 9.12
C MET A 156 -10.46 9.58 8.92
N HIS A 157 -11.29 9.63 7.87
CA HIS A 157 -12.17 8.53 7.50
C HIS A 157 -11.40 7.21 7.30
N PHE A 158 -10.32 7.20 6.49
CA PHE A 158 -9.49 6.01 6.29
C PHE A 158 -8.73 5.58 7.56
N TYR A 159 -8.30 6.54 8.37
CA TYR A 159 -7.71 6.24 9.67
C TYR A 159 -8.69 5.49 10.57
N GLU A 160 -9.92 5.97 10.72
CA GLU A 160 -10.97 5.34 11.52
C GLU A 160 -11.31 3.94 10.99
N VAL A 161 -11.41 3.78 9.67
CA VAL A 161 -11.58 2.46 9.04
C VAL A 161 -10.46 1.53 9.44
N PHE A 162 -9.20 1.96 9.33
CA PHE A 162 -8.04 1.10 9.61
C PHE A 162 -7.91 0.73 11.09
N VAL A 163 -8.19 1.65 12.02
CA VAL A 163 -8.16 1.35 13.46
C VAL A 163 -9.39 0.58 13.95
N GLY A 164 -10.34 0.25 13.06
CA GLY A 164 -11.54 -0.52 13.39
C GLY A 164 -12.58 0.28 14.19
N GLN A 165 -12.50 1.59 14.22
CA GLN A 165 -13.55 2.44 14.74
C GLN A 165 -14.59 2.69 13.63
N SER A 166 -15.87 2.47 13.91
CA SER A 166 -16.93 2.93 13.00
C SER A 166 -16.91 4.45 12.95
N PRO A 167 -17.01 5.09 11.77
CA PRO A 167 -17.11 6.54 11.70
C PRO A 167 -18.26 6.98 12.60
N MET A 168 -17.97 7.93 13.50
CA MET A 168 -19.01 8.52 14.35
C MET A 168 -20.02 9.17 13.41
N SER A 169 -21.25 8.64 13.39
CA SER A 169 -22.38 9.25 12.71
C SER A 169 -22.66 10.61 13.35
N SER A 170 -22.28 11.66 12.64
CA SER A 170 -22.58 13.05 12.95
C SER A 170 -24.01 13.39 12.55
#